data_5a3caa28a34256d4e7df061bf18e6908
#
_entry.id   5a3caa28a34256d4e7df061bf18e6908
#
_cell.length_a   1.000
_cell.length_b   1.000
_cell.length_c   1.000
_cell.angle_alpha   90.00
_cell.angle_beta   90.00
_cell.angle_gamma   90.00
#
_symmetry.space_group_name_H-M   'P 1'
#
loop_
_entity.id
_entity.type
_entity.pdbx_description
1 polymer ?
#
loop_
_entity_poly.entity_id
_entity_poly.type
_entity_poly.pdbx_seq_one_letter_code
_entity_poly.pdbx_strand_id
1 'polypeptide(L)'
;MRPLPSSFLPRLTSTVVLWLTIIVSYVMHSEGAFVLLISILALISLWEYFALLKAGDIPHHRGLGMVAALLLIGANFWLLRCPAMALPLSGGGGGIFGVEASLLALFMMALFLREFGRNHPARPSAEAIAFTLFGVVYIAWLFLFTAKLLYLMPRDAEGHTTGQYLVLFVIAVTKFTDVGAFLSGSLMGRTPFFPNISPKKTWEGIIGGVALGILVGIGVFHFLGAHLPSFSIGLVCELSLILAIAGVAGDLAESLLKRSVHSKDSGHALPGIGGGLDLIDSLLFTLPIFYFLLQFLLPLSKA
;
A
#
# COMPACT_ATOMS: atom_id res chain seq x y z
N MET A 1 35.34 -8.12 15.02
CA MET A 1 33.96 -8.10 14.52
C MET A 1 33.15 -7.10 15.36
N ARG A 2 32.55 -6.08 14.77
CA ARG A 2 31.65 -5.17 15.51
C ARG A 2 30.42 -5.96 15.96
N PRO A 3 29.97 -5.86 17.22
CA PRO A 3 28.77 -6.56 17.66
C PRO A 3 27.57 -6.09 16.83
N LEU A 4 26.70 -7.04 16.45
CA LEU A 4 25.47 -6.72 15.72
C LEU A 4 24.62 -5.75 16.55
N PRO A 5 24.00 -4.71 15.93
CA PRO A 5 23.13 -3.79 16.64
C PRO A 5 22.01 -4.58 17.37
N SER A 6 21.68 -4.18 18.59
CA SER A 6 20.61 -4.82 19.38
C SER A 6 19.25 -4.90 18.67
N SER A 7 19.03 -4.05 17.65
CA SER A 7 17.83 -4.04 16.81
C SER A 7 17.88 -5.02 15.62
N PHE A 8 19.01 -5.72 15.38
CA PHE A 8 19.14 -6.58 14.19
C PHE A 8 18.24 -7.81 14.24
N LEU A 9 18.27 -8.55 15.36
CA LEU A 9 17.42 -9.75 15.53
C LEU A 9 15.92 -9.44 15.42
N PRO A 10 15.36 -8.43 16.13
CA PRO A 10 13.94 -8.08 15.97
C PRO A 10 13.56 -7.71 14.54
N ARG A 11 14.44 -7.00 13.80
CA ARG A 11 14.22 -6.69 12.37
C ARG A 11 14.16 -7.93 11.51
N LEU A 12 15.13 -8.81 11.69
CA LEU A 12 15.21 -10.05 10.92
C LEU A 12 13.99 -10.94 11.18
N THR A 13 13.60 -11.12 12.45
CA THR A 13 12.44 -11.96 12.80
C THR A 13 11.13 -11.41 12.22
N SER A 14 10.85 -10.12 12.36
CA SER A 14 9.63 -9.52 11.81
C SER A 14 9.59 -9.59 10.29
N THR A 15 10.72 -9.34 9.60
CA THR A 15 10.83 -9.48 8.16
C THR A 15 10.59 -10.91 7.70
N VAL A 16 11.22 -11.87 8.37
CA VAL A 16 11.05 -13.30 8.06
C VAL A 16 9.60 -13.75 8.31
N VAL A 17 8.99 -13.34 9.42
CA VAL A 17 7.58 -13.66 9.72
C VAL A 17 6.65 -13.10 8.65
N LEU A 18 6.87 -11.85 8.24
CA LEU A 18 6.04 -11.22 7.19
C LEU A 18 6.16 -11.98 5.86
N TRP A 19 7.39 -12.24 5.39
CA TRP A 19 7.62 -12.98 4.16
C TRP A 19 7.10 -14.42 4.24
N LEU A 20 7.29 -15.11 5.37
CA LEU A 20 6.72 -16.43 5.59
C LEU A 20 5.18 -16.40 5.52
N THR A 21 4.54 -15.39 6.12
CA THR A 21 3.07 -15.27 6.06
C THR A 21 2.60 -15.07 4.62
N ILE A 22 3.27 -14.24 3.84
CA ILE A 22 2.97 -14.02 2.42
C ILE A 22 3.18 -15.32 1.62
N ILE A 23 4.32 -15.99 1.80
CA ILE A 23 4.66 -17.21 1.09
C ILE A 23 3.71 -18.35 1.47
N VAL A 24 3.40 -18.52 2.75
CA VAL A 24 2.47 -19.55 3.22
C VAL A 24 1.06 -19.30 2.67
N SER A 25 0.57 -18.05 2.74
CA SER A 25 -0.73 -17.70 2.15
C SER A 25 -0.77 -17.99 0.65
N TYR A 26 0.35 -17.77 -0.04
CA TYR A 26 0.53 -18.08 -1.44
C TYR A 26 0.50 -19.59 -1.71
N VAL A 27 1.33 -20.37 -1.00
CA VAL A 27 1.45 -21.84 -1.20
C VAL A 27 0.17 -22.57 -0.80
N MET A 28 -0.50 -22.11 0.24
CA MET A 28 -1.77 -22.70 0.68
C MET A 28 -2.99 -22.22 -0.10
N HIS A 29 -2.79 -21.32 -1.07
CA HIS A 29 -3.88 -20.68 -1.83
C HIS A 29 -5.00 -20.12 -0.93
N SER A 30 -4.65 -19.69 0.28
CA SER A 30 -5.60 -19.22 1.29
C SER A 30 -5.94 -17.75 1.07
N GLU A 31 -6.98 -17.47 0.31
CA GLU A 31 -7.51 -16.11 0.12
C GLU A 31 -7.81 -15.44 1.48
N GLY A 32 -8.41 -16.18 2.41
CA GLY A 32 -8.77 -15.64 3.72
C GLY A 32 -7.57 -15.18 4.56
N ALA A 33 -6.47 -15.94 4.55
CA ALA A 33 -5.26 -15.57 5.26
C ALA A 33 -4.62 -14.31 4.65
N PHE A 34 -4.60 -14.21 3.32
CA PHE A 34 -4.06 -13.05 2.61
C PHE A 34 -4.90 -11.79 2.87
N VAL A 35 -6.23 -11.92 2.82
CA VAL A 35 -7.19 -10.87 3.15
C VAL A 35 -7.00 -10.37 4.58
N LEU A 36 -6.89 -11.30 5.53
CA LEU A 36 -6.68 -10.96 6.94
C LEU A 36 -5.37 -10.18 7.12
N LEU A 37 -4.28 -10.62 6.49
CA LEU A 37 -2.99 -9.94 6.54
C LEU A 37 -3.08 -8.51 6.02
N ILE A 38 -3.68 -8.30 4.84
CA ILE A 38 -3.88 -6.96 4.26
C ILE A 38 -4.71 -6.08 5.20
N SER A 39 -5.80 -6.64 5.75
CA SER A 39 -6.68 -5.90 6.66
C SER A 39 -5.95 -5.46 7.92
N ILE A 40 -5.19 -6.35 8.54
CA ILE A 40 -4.40 -6.06 9.73
C ILE A 40 -3.35 -4.97 9.44
N LEU A 41 -2.61 -5.09 8.34
CA LEU A 41 -1.60 -4.09 7.95
C LEU A 41 -2.23 -2.73 7.69
N ALA A 42 -3.35 -2.66 6.96
CA ALA A 42 -4.06 -1.41 6.71
C ALA A 42 -4.52 -0.74 8.01
N LEU A 43 -5.10 -1.51 8.95
CA LEU A 43 -5.61 -0.99 10.21
C LEU A 43 -4.49 -0.55 11.15
N ILE A 44 -3.39 -1.31 11.23
CA ILE A 44 -2.22 -0.91 12.02
C ILE A 44 -1.62 0.37 11.47
N SER A 45 -1.43 0.47 10.15
CA SER A 45 -0.86 1.67 9.51
C SER A 45 -1.75 2.90 9.70
N LEU A 46 -3.07 2.73 9.59
CA LEU A 46 -4.02 3.81 9.85
C LEU A 46 -4.03 4.22 11.34
N TRP A 47 -3.91 3.26 12.24
CA TRP A 47 -3.78 3.54 13.67
C TRP A 47 -2.51 4.35 13.99
N GLU A 48 -1.37 4.00 13.39
CA GLU A 48 -0.12 4.73 13.54
C GLU A 48 -0.20 6.14 12.96
N TYR A 49 -0.85 6.29 11.79
CA TYR A 49 -1.11 7.62 11.23
C TYR A 49 -1.88 8.51 12.20
N PHE A 50 -2.95 8.01 12.82
CA PHE A 50 -3.68 8.78 13.83
C PHE A 50 -2.87 9.01 15.11
N ALA A 51 -1.96 8.12 15.45
CA ALA A 51 -1.03 8.34 16.56
C ALA A 51 -0.02 9.46 16.24
N LEU A 52 0.47 9.53 14.99
CA LEU A 52 1.30 10.64 14.51
C LEU A 52 0.58 11.97 14.59
N LEU A 53 -0.68 12.06 14.12
CA LEU A 53 -1.48 13.27 14.19
C LEU A 53 -1.68 13.70 15.65
N LYS A 54 -1.94 12.76 16.55
CA LYS A 54 -2.07 13.04 17.98
C LYS A 54 -0.77 13.60 18.58
N ALA A 55 0.38 13.05 18.18
CA ALA A 55 1.69 13.54 18.65
C ALA A 55 2.01 14.96 18.13
N GLY A 56 1.47 15.34 16.97
CA GLY A 56 1.57 16.69 16.42
C GLY A 56 0.46 17.63 16.83
N ASP A 57 -0.37 17.27 17.83
CA ASP A 57 -1.55 18.06 18.28
C ASP A 57 -2.53 18.43 17.16
N ILE A 58 -2.55 17.63 16.07
CA ILE A 58 -3.44 17.84 14.93
C ILE A 58 -4.81 17.22 15.24
N PRO A 59 -5.90 18.01 15.16
CA PRO A 59 -7.25 17.50 15.42
C PRO A 59 -7.65 16.43 14.40
N HIS A 60 -8.24 15.33 14.88
CA HIS A 60 -8.69 14.21 14.05
C HIS A 60 -9.74 13.34 14.75
N HIS A 61 -10.43 12.49 13.98
CA HIS A 61 -11.47 11.58 14.48
C HIS A 61 -11.06 10.12 14.29
N ARG A 62 -10.10 9.65 15.09
CA ARG A 62 -9.56 8.28 15.01
C ARG A 62 -10.64 7.20 14.97
N GLY A 63 -11.64 7.28 15.90
CA GLY A 63 -12.70 6.25 15.98
C GLY A 63 -13.52 6.15 14.68
N LEU A 64 -13.96 7.29 14.13
CA LEU A 64 -14.70 7.32 12.86
C LEU A 64 -13.84 6.87 11.70
N GLY A 65 -12.56 7.27 11.64
CA GLY A 65 -11.65 6.84 10.60
C GLY A 65 -11.42 5.32 10.62
N MET A 66 -11.25 4.73 11.80
CA MET A 66 -11.09 3.26 11.93
C MET A 66 -12.36 2.51 11.53
N VAL A 67 -13.56 3.00 11.90
CA VAL A 67 -14.83 2.41 11.47
C VAL A 67 -15.01 2.51 9.96
N ALA A 68 -14.71 3.66 9.35
CA ALA A 68 -14.78 3.83 7.91
C ALA A 68 -13.83 2.87 7.16
N ALA A 69 -12.60 2.70 7.66
CA ALA A 69 -11.64 1.76 7.09
C ALA A 69 -12.15 0.31 7.17
N LEU A 70 -12.72 -0.09 8.31
CA LEU A 70 -13.31 -1.43 8.46
C LEU A 70 -14.48 -1.66 7.50
N LEU A 71 -15.36 -0.67 7.31
CA LEU A 71 -16.47 -0.75 6.36
C LEU A 71 -15.96 -0.84 4.91
N LEU A 72 -14.95 -0.05 4.54
CA LEU A 72 -14.33 -0.10 3.21
C LEU A 72 -13.68 -1.46 2.96
N ILE A 73 -12.93 -1.99 3.92
CA ILE A 73 -12.28 -3.30 3.83
C ILE A 73 -13.35 -4.40 3.68
N GLY A 74 -14.34 -4.42 4.57
CA GLY A 74 -15.40 -5.42 4.55
C GLY A 74 -16.22 -5.41 3.26
N ALA A 75 -16.60 -4.21 2.78
CA ALA A 75 -17.34 -4.05 1.52
C ALA A 75 -16.53 -4.54 0.32
N ASN A 76 -15.23 -4.20 0.26
CA ASN A 76 -14.35 -4.64 -0.81
C ASN A 76 -14.27 -6.16 -0.88
N PHE A 77 -14.00 -6.82 0.24
CA PHE A 77 -13.89 -8.28 0.25
C PHE A 77 -15.18 -8.96 -0.11
N TRP A 78 -16.30 -8.47 0.41
CA TRP A 78 -17.57 -9.06 0.09
C TRP A 78 -17.93 -8.94 -1.39
N LEU A 79 -17.76 -7.76 -1.97
CA LEU A 79 -18.06 -7.51 -3.38
C LEU A 79 -17.13 -8.25 -4.34
N LEU A 80 -15.83 -8.30 -4.03
CA LEU A 80 -14.83 -9.00 -4.85
C LEU A 80 -15.05 -10.52 -4.84
N ARG A 81 -15.51 -11.08 -3.70
CA ARG A 81 -15.75 -12.50 -3.56
C ARG A 81 -17.10 -12.94 -4.17
N CYS A 82 -18.11 -12.07 -4.14
CA CYS A 82 -19.46 -12.34 -4.61
C CYS A 82 -19.89 -11.33 -5.68
N PRO A 83 -19.27 -11.31 -6.87
CA PRO A 83 -19.55 -10.30 -7.90
C PRO A 83 -21.02 -10.32 -8.38
N ALA A 84 -21.72 -11.45 -8.26
CA ALA A 84 -23.15 -11.56 -8.56
C ALA A 84 -24.05 -10.74 -7.61
N MET A 85 -23.55 -10.37 -6.44
CA MET A 85 -24.27 -9.50 -5.48
C MET A 85 -23.88 -8.02 -5.60
N ALA A 86 -22.93 -7.67 -6.46
CA ALA A 86 -22.68 -6.28 -6.81
C ALA A 86 -23.98 -5.73 -7.42
N LEU A 87 -24.68 -4.87 -6.67
CA LEU A 87 -25.93 -4.22 -7.10
C LEU A 87 -25.77 -3.74 -8.55
N PRO A 88 -26.64 -4.16 -9.47
CA PRO A 88 -26.69 -3.61 -10.80
C PRO A 88 -27.25 -2.18 -10.70
N LEU A 89 -26.42 -1.25 -10.23
CA LEU A 89 -26.69 0.15 -10.42
C LEU A 89 -26.56 0.40 -11.92
N SER A 90 -27.72 0.42 -12.54
CA SER A 90 -27.98 0.58 -13.97
C SER A 90 -26.97 1.52 -14.64
N GLY A 91 -26.23 1.01 -15.61
CA GLY A 91 -25.40 1.80 -16.51
C GLY A 91 -23.90 1.74 -16.24
N GLY A 92 -23.30 0.56 -16.37
CA GLY A 92 -21.89 0.43 -16.83
C GLY A 92 -20.75 0.90 -15.91
N GLY A 93 -20.99 1.34 -14.68
CA GLY A 93 -19.94 1.91 -13.83
C GLY A 93 -20.10 1.71 -12.33
N GLY A 94 -21.17 1.06 -11.90
CA GLY A 94 -21.52 0.94 -10.47
C GLY A 94 -20.80 -0.13 -9.66
N GLY A 95 -19.79 -0.78 -10.20
CA GLY A 95 -19.03 -1.82 -9.53
C GLY A 95 -18.44 -1.40 -8.17
N ILE A 96 -17.39 -2.05 -7.79
CA ILE A 96 -16.70 -1.83 -6.50
C ILE A 96 -16.35 -0.35 -6.24
N PHE A 97 -15.95 0.39 -7.27
CA PHE A 97 -15.63 1.83 -7.15
C PHE A 97 -16.86 2.68 -6.80
N GLY A 98 -18.05 2.32 -7.28
CA GLY A 98 -19.30 3.01 -6.93
C GLY A 98 -19.63 2.84 -5.46
N VAL A 99 -19.48 1.63 -4.92
CA VAL A 99 -19.70 1.36 -3.48
C VAL A 99 -18.66 2.08 -2.64
N GLU A 100 -17.38 2.05 -3.03
CA GLU A 100 -16.31 2.77 -2.33
C GLU A 100 -16.58 4.28 -2.30
N ALA A 101 -16.95 4.87 -3.46
CA ALA A 101 -17.27 6.29 -3.55
C ALA A 101 -18.47 6.65 -2.66
N SER A 102 -19.50 5.80 -2.61
CA SER A 102 -20.66 5.99 -1.75
C SER A 102 -20.29 5.93 -0.26
N LEU A 103 -19.46 4.95 0.13
CA LEU A 103 -18.99 4.83 1.51
C LEU A 103 -18.12 6.03 1.92
N LEU A 104 -17.23 6.49 1.04
CA LEU A 104 -16.41 7.69 1.30
C LEU A 104 -17.27 8.95 1.39
N ALA A 105 -18.29 9.10 0.54
CA ALA A 105 -19.22 10.23 0.60
C ALA A 105 -20.02 10.23 1.92
N LEU A 106 -20.56 9.07 2.30
CA LEU A 106 -21.29 8.93 3.59
C LEU A 106 -20.36 9.18 4.78
N PHE A 107 -19.12 8.70 4.71
CA PHE A 107 -18.11 8.96 5.73
C PHE A 107 -17.79 10.46 5.85
N MET A 108 -17.61 11.15 4.74
CA MET A 108 -17.41 12.59 4.73
C MET A 108 -18.60 13.33 5.35
N MET A 109 -19.83 12.95 5.00
CA MET A 109 -21.04 13.51 5.62
C MET A 109 -21.08 13.26 7.13
N ALA A 110 -20.72 12.05 7.57
CA ALA A 110 -20.67 11.71 9.01
C ALA A 110 -19.64 12.56 9.78
N LEU A 111 -18.50 12.90 9.17
CA LEU A 111 -17.51 13.80 9.75
C LEU A 111 -18.08 15.21 9.92
N PHE A 112 -18.79 15.77 8.94
CA PHE A 112 -19.44 17.07 9.05
C PHE A 112 -20.53 17.06 10.14
N LEU A 113 -21.40 16.06 10.14
CA LEU A 113 -22.47 15.94 11.15
C LEU A 113 -21.91 15.88 12.57
N ARG A 114 -20.79 15.18 12.75
CA ARG A 114 -20.09 15.11 14.03
C ARG A 114 -19.60 16.47 14.49
N GLU A 115 -19.02 17.28 13.59
CA GLU A 115 -18.48 18.60 13.92
C GLU A 115 -19.61 19.61 14.18
N PHE A 116 -20.73 19.57 13.48
CA PHE A 116 -21.88 20.41 13.77
C PHE A 116 -22.41 20.24 15.19
N GLY A 117 -22.33 19.03 15.74
CA GLY A 117 -22.77 18.76 17.13
C GLY A 117 -21.79 19.21 18.23
N ARG A 118 -20.57 19.66 17.87
CA ARG A 118 -19.52 19.94 18.87
C ARG A 118 -19.31 21.38 19.23
N ASN A 119 -19.86 22.29 18.46
CA ASN A 119 -19.73 23.75 18.69
C ASN A 119 -18.28 24.25 18.85
N HIS A 120 -17.35 23.61 18.10
CA HIS A 120 -15.93 23.97 18.06
C HIS A 120 -15.65 25.11 17.09
N PRO A 121 -14.51 25.83 17.22
CA PRO A 121 -14.07 26.79 16.21
C PRO A 121 -13.95 26.13 14.83
N ALA A 122 -14.32 26.88 13.76
CA ALA A 122 -14.42 26.34 12.41
C ALA A 122 -13.10 25.75 11.87
N ARG A 123 -11.95 26.39 12.18
CA ARG A 123 -10.65 25.94 11.66
C ARG A 123 -10.20 24.57 12.19
N PRO A 124 -10.18 24.29 13.52
CA PRO A 124 -9.87 22.96 14.02
C PRO A 124 -10.84 21.88 13.53
N SER A 125 -12.11 22.22 13.34
CA SER A 125 -13.11 21.29 12.80
C SER A 125 -12.80 20.92 11.34
N ALA A 126 -12.45 21.89 10.50
CA ALA A 126 -12.05 21.64 9.11
C ALA A 126 -10.76 20.80 9.04
N GLU A 127 -9.77 21.10 9.89
CA GLU A 127 -8.54 20.32 9.98
C GLU A 127 -8.85 18.87 10.42
N ALA A 128 -9.72 18.67 11.41
CA ALA A 128 -10.12 17.34 11.88
C ALA A 128 -10.78 16.51 10.76
N ILE A 129 -11.67 17.11 9.98
CA ILE A 129 -12.30 16.45 8.83
C ILE A 129 -11.25 16.10 7.79
N ALA A 130 -10.42 17.07 7.38
CA ALA A 130 -9.42 16.90 6.33
C ALA A 130 -8.41 15.80 6.65
N PHE A 131 -7.80 15.83 7.84
CA PHE A 131 -6.80 14.84 8.24
C PHE A 131 -7.41 13.46 8.47
N THR A 132 -8.65 13.38 8.96
CA THR A 132 -9.31 12.08 9.14
C THR A 132 -9.66 11.46 7.78
N LEU A 133 -10.24 12.23 6.87
CA LEU A 133 -10.55 11.77 5.52
C LEU A 133 -9.29 11.40 4.75
N PHE A 134 -8.25 12.24 4.82
CA PHE A 134 -6.97 11.98 4.18
C PHE A 134 -6.38 10.64 4.64
N GLY A 135 -6.35 10.35 5.95
CA GLY A 135 -5.82 9.09 6.47
C GLY A 135 -6.55 7.87 5.93
N VAL A 136 -7.89 7.91 5.89
CA VAL A 136 -8.70 6.81 5.37
C VAL A 136 -8.46 6.60 3.87
N VAL A 137 -8.42 7.68 3.09
CA VAL A 137 -8.18 7.62 1.64
C VAL A 137 -6.73 7.20 1.36
N TYR A 138 -5.75 7.85 1.96
CA TYR A 138 -4.35 7.63 1.69
C TYR A 138 -3.88 6.23 2.12
N ILE A 139 -4.35 5.72 3.26
CA ILE A 139 -3.88 4.44 3.78
C ILE A 139 -4.86 3.32 3.45
N ALA A 140 -6.08 3.38 3.98
CA ALA A 140 -7.00 2.26 3.85
C ALA A 140 -7.44 2.05 2.40
N TRP A 141 -7.90 3.11 1.71
CA TRP A 141 -8.41 2.97 0.34
C TRP A 141 -7.32 2.64 -0.68
N LEU A 142 -6.13 3.30 -0.63
CA LEU A 142 -5.04 2.98 -1.56
C LEU A 142 -4.50 1.57 -1.34
N PHE A 143 -4.42 1.11 -0.08
CA PHE A 143 -3.93 -0.24 0.19
C PHE A 143 -4.91 -1.34 -0.22
N LEU A 144 -6.22 -1.04 -0.32
CA LEU A 144 -7.23 -1.97 -0.84
C LEU A 144 -7.03 -2.36 -2.32
N PHE A 145 -6.21 -1.63 -3.06
CA PHE A 145 -5.82 -2.06 -4.40
C PHE A 145 -5.07 -3.40 -4.39
N THR A 146 -4.50 -3.80 -3.27
CA THR A 146 -3.97 -5.16 -3.09
C THR A 146 -5.07 -6.22 -3.26
N ALA A 147 -6.24 -6.00 -2.65
CA ALA A 147 -7.38 -6.89 -2.81
C ALA A 147 -7.92 -6.87 -4.25
N LYS A 148 -8.00 -5.69 -4.87
CA LYS A 148 -8.44 -5.57 -6.27
C LYS A 148 -7.50 -6.30 -7.23
N LEU A 149 -6.18 -6.25 -7.01
CA LEU A 149 -5.21 -7.01 -7.79
C LEU A 149 -5.36 -8.52 -7.57
N LEU A 150 -5.63 -8.96 -6.33
CA LEU A 150 -5.84 -10.37 -6.01
C LEU A 150 -6.99 -10.99 -6.82
N TYR A 151 -8.08 -10.21 -7.01
CA TYR A 151 -9.27 -10.68 -7.73
C TYR A 151 -9.37 -10.17 -9.18
N LEU A 152 -8.31 -9.53 -9.70
CA LEU A 152 -8.30 -8.96 -11.04
C LEU A 152 -8.24 -10.04 -12.14
N MET A 153 -7.50 -11.12 -11.89
CA MET A 153 -7.30 -12.20 -12.84
C MET A 153 -8.34 -13.29 -12.68
N PRO A 154 -8.70 -14.02 -13.77
CA PRO A 154 -9.56 -15.18 -13.68
C PRO A 154 -9.00 -16.22 -12.70
N ARG A 155 -9.88 -17.01 -12.13
CA ARG A 155 -9.47 -18.17 -11.33
C ARG A 155 -8.88 -19.25 -12.26
N ASP A 156 -7.97 -20.04 -11.71
CA ASP A 156 -7.44 -21.21 -12.42
C ASP A 156 -8.48 -22.33 -12.53
N ALA A 157 -8.13 -23.44 -13.19
CA ALA A 157 -9.00 -24.59 -13.37
C ALA A 157 -9.39 -25.27 -12.04
N GLU A 158 -8.61 -25.04 -10.99
CA GLU A 158 -8.82 -25.56 -9.63
C GLU A 158 -9.64 -24.59 -8.76
N GLY A 159 -9.99 -23.42 -9.29
CA GLY A 159 -10.77 -22.38 -8.62
C GLY A 159 -9.97 -21.43 -7.75
N HIS A 160 -8.63 -21.49 -7.77
CA HIS A 160 -7.77 -20.59 -6.99
C HIS A 160 -7.62 -19.23 -7.67
N THR A 161 -7.40 -18.19 -6.87
CA THR A 161 -7.09 -16.85 -7.39
C THR A 161 -5.69 -16.81 -7.96
N THR A 162 -5.56 -16.34 -9.19
CA THR A 162 -4.24 -16.17 -9.85
C THR A 162 -3.68 -14.76 -9.67
N GLY A 163 -4.48 -13.80 -9.24
CA GLY A 163 -4.06 -12.42 -8.98
C GLY A 163 -3.00 -12.27 -7.88
N GLN A 164 -2.81 -13.29 -7.05
CA GLN A 164 -1.71 -13.34 -6.06
C GLN A 164 -0.33 -13.18 -6.71
N TYR A 165 -0.14 -13.63 -7.96
CA TYR A 165 1.11 -13.46 -8.69
C TYR A 165 1.36 -12.00 -9.06
N LEU A 166 0.29 -11.23 -9.36
CA LEU A 166 0.37 -9.79 -9.59
C LEU A 166 0.80 -9.05 -8.32
N VAL A 167 0.19 -9.41 -7.19
CA VAL A 167 0.53 -8.80 -5.89
C VAL A 167 1.97 -9.11 -5.51
N LEU A 168 2.43 -10.36 -5.71
CA LEU A 168 3.81 -10.75 -5.46
C LEU A 168 4.78 -9.96 -6.35
N PHE A 169 4.45 -9.77 -7.63
CA PHE A 169 5.25 -8.98 -8.57
C PHE A 169 5.43 -7.53 -8.06
N VAL A 170 4.33 -6.84 -7.71
CA VAL A 170 4.39 -5.47 -7.19
C VAL A 170 5.21 -5.39 -5.92
N ILE A 171 4.95 -6.27 -4.95
CA ILE A 171 5.68 -6.26 -3.67
C ILE A 171 7.17 -6.51 -3.91
N ALA A 172 7.52 -7.50 -4.74
CA ALA A 172 8.91 -7.82 -5.03
C ALA A 172 9.62 -6.62 -5.68
N VAL A 173 9.08 -6.09 -6.79
CA VAL A 173 9.69 -4.95 -7.48
C VAL A 173 9.84 -3.76 -6.53
N THR A 174 8.78 -3.39 -5.80
CA THR A 174 8.80 -2.23 -4.90
C THR A 174 9.82 -2.40 -3.77
N LYS A 175 9.77 -3.52 -3.04
CA LYS A 175 10.65 -3.72 -1.87
C LYS A 175 12.10 -3.94 -2.26
N PHE A 176 12.38 -4.58 -3.38
CA PHE A 176 13.76 -4.68 -3.86
C PHE A 176 14.27 -3.36 -4.46
N THR A 177 13.40 -2.48 -4.94
CA THR A 177 13.78 -1.09 -5.26
C THR A 177 14.28 -0.36 -4.01
N ASP A 178 13.58 -0.47 -2.88
CA ASP A 178 14.00 0.13 -1.60
C ASP A 178 15.34 -0.45 -1.12
N VAL A 179 15.51 -1.77 -1.22
CA VAL A 179 16.78 -2.46 -0.89
C VAL A 179 17.92 -1.97 -1.79
N GLY A 180 17.69 -1.91 -3.10
CA GLY A 180 18.68 -1.43 -4.08
C GLY A 180 19.06 0.02 -3.84
N ALA A 181 18.07 0.88 -3.54
CA ALA A 181 18.29 2.27 -3.21
C ALA A 181 19.13 2.45 -1.94
N PHE A 182 18.86 1.63 -0.92
CA PHE A 182 19.66 1.63 0.30
C PHE A 182 21.10 1.15 0.05
N LEU A 183 21.30 0.05 -0.65
CA LEU A 183 22.63 -0.50 -0.94
C LEU A 183 23.47 0.46 -1.79
N SER A 184 22.93 0.90 -2.92
CA SER A 184 23.65 1.81 -3.84
C SER A 184 23.90 3.18 -3.18
N GLY A 185 22.90 3.71 -2.48
CA GLY A 185 23.04 4.97 -1.77
C GLY A 185 24.06 4.93 -0.63
N SER A 186 24.16 3.79 0.08
CA SER A 186 25.15 3.64 1.16
C SER A 186 26.57 3.42 0.65
N LEU A 187 26.76 2.81 -0.53
CA LEU A 187 28.06 2.53 -1.12
C LEU A 187 28.58 3.68 -1.98
N MET A 188 27.71 4.30 -2.77
CA MET A 188 28.10 5.25 -3.83
C MET A 188 27.41 6.61 -3.71
N GLY A 189 26.48 6.80 -2.76
CA GLY A 189 25.69 8.01 -2.63
C GLY A 189 26.53 9.24 -2.32
N ARG A 190 26.38 10.29 -3.14
CA ARG A 190 27.08 11.56 -3.02
C ARG A 190 26.13 12.74 -3.17
N THR A 191 25.14 12.61 -4.05
CA THR A 191 24.26 13.71 -4.45
C THR A 191 22.89 13.57 -3.77
N PRO A 192 22.55 14.41 -2.77
CA PRO A 192 21.24 14.36 -2.12
C PRO A 192 20.11 14.54 -3.12
N PHE A 193 19.01 13.77 -2.97
CA PHE A 193 17.85 13.84 -3.86
C PHE A 193 16.83 14.89 -3.38
N PHE A 194 16.28 14.74 -2.17
CA PHE A 194 15.37 15.71 -1.53
C PHE A 194 15.84 16.03 -0.11
N PRO A 195 16.83 16.95 0.05
CA PRO A 195 17.48 17.17 1.35
C PRO A 195 16.52 17.64 2.45
N ASN A 196 15.48 18.40 2.11
CA ASN A 196 14.52 18.95 3.08
C ASN A 196 13.51 17.90 3.59
N ILE A 197 13.24 16.84 2.83
CA ILE A 197 12.25 15.80 3.16
C ILE A 197 12.97 14.56 3.69
N SER A 198 13.94 14.06 2.94
CA SER A 198 14.72 12.87 3.26
C SER A 198 16.21 13.08 2.94
N PRO A 199 17.00 13.64 3.86
CA PRO A 199 18.38 14.02 3.61
C PRO A 199 19.33 12.85 3.32
N LYS A 200 18.90 11.61 3.60
CA LYS A 200 19.69 10.40 3.36
C LYS A 200 19.49 9.78 1.97
N LYS A 201 18.46 10.21 1.23
CA LYS A 201 18.22 9.72 -0.12
C LYS A 201 19.14 10.41 -1.12
N THR A 202 19.76 9.63 -2.01
CA THR A 202 20.69 10.12 -3.03
C THR A 202 20.25 9.69 -4.42
N TRP A 203 20.62 10.45 -5.45
CA TRP A 203 20.37 10.12 -6.85
C TRP A 203 20.96 8.77 -7.24
N GLU A 204 22.20 8.50 -6.81
CA GLU A 204 22.89 7.23 -7.07
C GLU A 204 22.13 6.05 -6.43
N GLY A 205 21.57 6.29 -5.24
CA GLY A 205 20.71 5.32 -4.58
C GLY A 205 19.45 5.02 -5.39
N ILE A 206 18.77 6.05 -5.88
CA ILE A 206 17.54 5.88 -6.67
C ILE A 206 17.82 5.12 -7.97
N ILE A 207 18.88 5.47 -8.70
CA ILE A 207 19.26 4.79 -9.94
C ILE A 207 19.55 3.32 -9.67
N GLY A 208 20.31 3.01 -8.61
CA GLY A 208 20.60 1.63 -8.22
C GLY A 208 19.35 0.87 -7.77
N GLY A 209 18.43 1.55 -7.08
CA GLY A 209 17.13 1.00 -6.70
C GLY A 209 16.29 0.62 -7.91
N VAL A 210 16.13 1.55 -8.85
CA VAL A 210 15.40 1.31 -10.11
C VAL A 210 16.01 0.14 -10.88
N ALA A 211 17.34 0.11 -11.01
CA ALA A 211 18.03 -0.98 -11.70
C ALA A 211 17.76 -2.34 -11.04
N LEU A 212 17.86 -2.41 -9.70
CA LEU A 212 17.57 -3.67 -8.98
C LEU A 212 16.08 -4.04 -9.07
N GLY A 213 15.16 -3.07 -9.00
CA GLY A 213 13.72 -3.31 -9.17
C GLY A 213 13.39 -3.93 -10.52
N ILE A 214 13.98 -3.42 -11.61
CA ILE A 214 13.81 -3.98 -12.96
C ILE A 214 14.38 -5.40 -13.02
N LEU A 215 15.58 -5.63 -12.50
CA LEU A 215 16.20 -6.97 -12.48
C LEU A 215 15.34 -7.98 -11.72
N VAL A 216 14.78 -7.57 -10.58
CA VAL A 216 13.87 -8.42 -9.80
C VAL A 216 12.57 -8.68 -10.54
N GLY A 217 11.99 -7.66 -11.19
CA GLY A 217 10.81 -7.85 -12.04
C GLY A 217 11.02 -8.87 -13.15
N ILE A 218 12.16 -8.81 -13.84
CA ILE A 218 12.58 -9.80 -14.84
C ILE A 218 12.73 -11.19 -14.20
N GLY A 219 13.36 -11.26 -13.01
CA GLY A 219 13.51 -12.50 -12.27
C GLY A 219 12.15 -13.11 -11.90
N VAL A 220 11.24 -12.32 -11.33
CA VAL A 220 9.87 -12.79 -11.01
C VAL A 220 9.15 -13.29 -12.26
N PHE A 221 9.25 -12.57 -13.38
CA PHE A 221 8.68 -13.00 -14.65
C PHE A 221 9.31 -14.29 -15.16
N HIS A 222 10.61 -14.48 -15.02
CA HIS A 222 11.29 -15.71 -15.43
C HIS A 222 10.78 -16.94 -14.66
N PHE A 223 10.53 -16.80 -13.34
CA PHE A 223 10.07 -17.92 -12.51
C PHE A 223 8.54 -18.10 -12.51
N LEU A 224 7.78 -17.02 -12.66
CA LEU A 224 6.32 -17.02 -12.52
C LEU A 224 5.59 -16.64 -13.82
N GLY A 225 6.29 -16.49 -14.94
CA GLY A 225 5.71 -16.03 -16.20
C GLY A 225 4.61 -16.94 -16.76
N ALA A 226 4.64 -18.24 -16.43
CA ALA A 226 3.55 -19.15 -16.76
C ALA A 226 2.20 -18.72 -16.18
N HIS A 227 2.21 -18.02 -15.03
CA HIS A 227 1.02 -17.46 -14.36
C HIS A 227 0.72 -16.01 -14.75
N LEU A 228 1.52 -15.43 -15.63
CA LEU A 228 1.39 -14.07 -16.15
C LEU A 228 1.35 -14.07 -17.70
N PRO A 229 0.40 -14.82 -18.32
CA PRO A 229 0.44 -15.12 -19.76
C PRO A 229 0.34 -13.89 -20.66
N SER A 230 -0.22 -12.79 -20.15
CA SER A 230 -0.35 -11.53 -20.90
C SER A 230 0.90 -10.63 -20.81
N PHE A 231 1.96 -11.05 -20.09
CA PHE A 231 3.16 -10.26 -19.91
C PHE A 231 4.21 -10.63 -20.94
N SER A 232 4.88 -9.62 -21.50
CA SER A 232 6.11 -9.75 -22.28
C SER A 232 7.28 -9.17 -21.49
N ILE A 233 8.50 -9.53 -21.85
CA ILE A 233 9.70 -9.01 -21.18
C ILE A 233 9.79 -7.48 -21.28
N GLY A 234 9.37 -6.89 -22.41
CA GLY A 234 9.30 -5.43 -22.58
C GLY A 234 8.32 -4.79 -21.61
N LEU A 235 7.10 -5.33 -21.53
CA LEU A 235 6.08 -4.86 -20.59
C LEU A 235 6.54 -5.00 -19.13
N VAL A 236 7.22 -6.10 -18.78
CA VAL A 236 7.80 -6.29 -17.44
C VAL A 236 8.81 -5.21 -17.10
N CYS A 237 9.70 -4.85 -18.03
CA CYS A 237 10.67 -3.77 -17.84
C CYS A 237 9.99 -2.42 -17.65
N GLU A 238 8.99 -2.09 -18.47
CA GLU A 238 8.21 -0.85 -18.37
C GLU A 238 7.46 -0.75 -17.06
N LEU A 239 6.72 -1.81 -16.68
CA LEU A 239 5.99 -1.86 -15.43
C LEU A 239 6.94 -1.75 -14.23
N SER A 240 8.05 -2.48 -14.23
CA SER A 240 9.03 -2.43 -13.14
C SER A 240 9.65 -1.04 -13.00
N LEU A 241 9.95 -0.36 -14.10
CA LEU A 241 10.45 1.02 -14.08
C LEU A 241 9.43 1.97 -13.46
N ILE A 242 8.16 1.91 -13.90
CA ILE A 242 7.09 2.77 -13.36
C ILE A 242 6.88 2.51 -11.88
N LEU A 243 6.82 1.23 -11.47
CA LEU A 243 6.65 0.84 -10.08
C LEU A 243 7.83 1.28 -9.20
N ALA A 244 9.06 1.17 -9.69
CA ALA A 244 10.23 1.63 -8.94
C ALA A 244 10.18 3.14 -8.68
N ILE A 245 9.82 3.93 -9.69
CA ILE A 245 9.67 5.40 -9.54
C ILE A 245 8.51 5.73 -8.59
N ALA A 246 7.37 5.05 -8.76
CA ALA A 246 6.21 5.23 -7.89
C ALA A 246 6.50 4.84 -6.43
N GLY A 247 7.27 3.78 -6.19
CA GLY A 247 7.71 3.36 -4.86
C GLY A 247 8.56 4.44 -4.16
N VAL A 248 9.53 5.01 -4.90
CA VAL A 248 10.34 6.13 -4.38
C VAL A 248 9.46 7.32 -4.02
N ALA A 249 8.43 7.63 -4.84
CA ALA A 249 7.50 8.73 -4.55
C ALA A 249 6.64 8.43 -3.31
N GLY A 250 6.20 7.19 -3.10
CA GLY A 250 5.42 6.76 -1.94
C GLY A 250 6.19 6.93 -0.62
N ASP A 251 7.45 6.46 -0.56
CA ASP A 251 8.33 6.64 0.60
C ASP A 251 8.62 8.15 0.86
N LEU A 252 8.77 8.96 -0.19
CA LEU A 252 8.91 10.41 -0.02
C LEU A 252 7.63 11.05 0.53
N ALA A 253 6.46 10.60 0.10
CA ALA A 253 5.17 11.09 0.59
C ALA A 253 5.00 10.80 2.09
N GLU A 254 5.35 9.58 2.53
CA GLU A 254 5.35 9.23 3.96
C GLU A 254 6.39 10.05 4.74
N SER A 255 7.60 10.22 4.19
CA SER A 255 8.63 11.08 4.78
C SER A 255 8.13 12.52 4.97
N LEU A 256 7.41 13.06 3.97
CA LEU A 256 6.79 14.40 4.05
C LEU A 256 5.77 14.48 5.18
N LEU A 257 4.89 13.48 5.31
CA LEU A 257 3.91 13.40 6.39
C LEU A 257 4.58 13.39 7.78
N LYS A 258 5.63 12.59 7.96
CA LYS A 258 6.37 12.56 9.22
C LYS A 258 6.99 13.93 9.56
N ARG A 259 7.53 14.63 8.57
CA ARG A 259 8.11 15.99 8.79
C ARG A 259 7.03 17.02 9.10
N SER A 260 5.84 16.94 8.52
CA SER A 260 4.75 17.88 8.79
C SER A 260 4.28 17.85 10.26
N VAL A 261 4.46 16.73 10.94
CA VAL A 261 4.14 16.55 12.37
C VAL A 261 5.40 16.56 13.27
N HIS A 262 6.54 17.06 12.76
CA HIS A 262 7.81 17.09 13.48
C HIS A 262 8.28 15.74 14.02
N SER A 263 7.81 14.63 13.42
CA SER A 263 8.23 13.28 13.77
C SER A 263 9.27 12.72 12.77
N LYS A 264 9.98 11.69 13.22
CA LYS A 264 10.91 10.95 12.37
C LYS A 264 10.43 9.52 12.13
N ASP A 265 9.77 8.92 13.10
CA ASP A 265 9.31 7.54 13.07
C ASP A 265 7.78 7.54 13.06
N SER A 266 7.16 6.64 12.28
CA SER A 266 5.69 6.56 12.17
C SER A 266 5.07 5.79 13.33
N GLY A 267 5.81 4.86 13.96
CA GLY A 267 5.35 4.04 15.06
C GLY A 267 6.33 2.94 15.43
N HIS A 268 5.91 2.07 16.37
CA HIS A 268 6.67 0.91 16.83
C HIS A 268 5.81 -0.35 16.90
N ALA A 269 4.75 -0.43 16.08
CA ALA A 269 3.83 -1.56 16.12
C ALA A 269 4.49 -2.87 15.67
N LEU A 270 5.50 -2.80 14.79
CA LEU A 270 6.25 -3.96 14.34
C LEU A 270 7.64 -3.99 14.99
N PRO A 271 7.92 -4.95 15.90
CA PRO A 271 9.19 -5.02 16.61
C PRO A 271 10.37 -5.04 15.64
N GLY A 272 11.25 -4.04 15.72
CA GLY A 272 12.48 -3.96 14.95
C GLY A 272 12.35 -3.43 13.52
N ILE A 273 11.20 -3.50 12.85
CA ILE A 273 10.98 -2.92 11.51
C ILE A 273 10.65 -1.43 11.63
N GLY A 274 9.86 -1.07 12.65
CA GLY A 274 9.34 0.28 12.83
C GLY A 274 7.82 0.29 12.80
N GLY A 275 7.21 1.19 12.06
CA GLY A 275 5.77 1.28 11.91
C GLY A 275 5.22 0.36 10.80
N GLY A 276 3.94 -0.01 10.92
CA GLY A 276 3.20 -0.63 9.83
C GLY A 276 3.09 0.31 8.63
N LEU A 277 3.00 1.62 8.88
CA LEU A 277 2.98 2.64 7.83
C LEU A 277 4.30 2.66 7.06
N ASP A 278 5.47 2.60 7.76
CA ASP A 278 6.80 2.50 7.12
C ASP A 278 6.94 1.24 6.22
N LEU A 279 6.16 0.19 6.52
CA LEU A 279 6.18 -1.03 5.75
C LEU A 279 5.42 -0.92 4.43
N ILE A 280 4.32 -0.19 4.40
CA ILE A 280 3.42 -0.12 3.24
C ILE A 280 3.53 1.19 2.44
N ASP A 281 4.29 2.16 2.88
CA ASP A 281 4.42 3.51 2.31
C ASP A 281 4.63 3.53 0.79
N SER A 282 5.64 2.81 0.32
CA SER A 282 5.94 2.64 -1.10
C SER A 282 4.81 1.90 -1.84
N LEU A 283 4.16 0.93 -1.15
CA LEU A 283 3.06 0.14 -1.72
C LEU A 283 1.79 0.96 -1.92
N LEU A 284 1.55 1.99 -1.11
CA LEU A 284 0.38 2.87 -1.25
C LEU A 284 0.33 3.57 -2.62
N PHE A 285 1.48 3.80 -3.25
CA PHE A 285 1.56 4.38 -4.58
C PHE A 285 1.62 3.32 -5.68
N THR A 286 2.41 2.26 -5.46
CA THR A 286 2.65 1.25 -6.51
C THR A 286 1.43 0.39 -6.79
N LEU A 287 0.64 0.01 -5.78
CA LEU A 287 -0.52 -0.85 -5.94
C LEU A 287 -1.61 -0.23 -6.84
N PRO A 288 -2.10 1.00 -6.58
CA PRO A 288 -3.10 1.62 -7.45
C PRO A 288 -2.57 1.91 -8.85
N ILE A 289 -1.32 2.40 -8.97
CA ILE A 289 -0.71 2.65 -10.27
C ILE A 289 -0.65 1.36 -11.09
N PHE A 290 -0.19 0.26 -10.51
CA PHE A 290 -0.13 -1.03 -11.19
C PHE A 290 -1.52 -1.54 -11.60
N TYR A 291 -2.50 -1.43 -10.71
CA TYR A 291 -3.87 -1.82 -11.00
C TYR A 291 -4.43 -1.07 -12.22
N PHE A 292 -4.30 0.27 -12.26
CA PHE A 292 -4.80 1.07 -13.37
C PHE A 292 -4.02 0.82 -14.67
N LEU A 293 -2.70 0.63 -14.59
CA LEU A 293 -1.89 0.26 -15.76
C LEU A 293 -2.34 -1.07 -16.35
N LEU A 294 -2.57 -2.09 -15.52
CA LEU A 294 -3.07 -3.37 -16.00
C LEU A 294 -4.45 -3.25 -16.64
N GLN A 295 -5.36 -2.49 -16.05
CA GLN A 295 -6.70 -2.25 -16.63
C GLN A 295 -6.64 -1.53 -17.98
N PHE A 296 -5.64 -0.65 -18.18
CA PHE A 296 -5.48 0.12 -19.39
C PHE A 296 -4.71 -0.65 -20.47
N LEU A 297 -3.63 -1.34 -20.10
CA LEU A 297 -2.72 -2.01 -21.04
C LEU A 297 -3.18 -3.41 -21.43
N LEU A 298 -3.78 -4.12 -20.50
CA LEU A 298 -4.35 -5.41 -20.75
C LEU A 298 -5.86 -5.22 -20.91
N PRO A 299 -6.44 -5.38 -22.10
CA PRO A 299 -7.87 -5.52 -22.24
C PRO A 299 -8.24 -6.86 -21.56
N LEU A 300 -8.32 -6.82 -20.22
CA LEU A 300 -8.85 -7.93 -19.44
C LEU A 300 -10.25 -8.13 -19.97
N SER A 301 -10.39 -9.10 -20.84
CA SER A 301 -11.60 -9.37 -21.60
C SER A 301 -12.76 -9.32 -20.61
N LYS A 302 -13.78 -8.55 -20.99
CA LYS A 302 -15.09 -8.60 -20.37
C LYS A 302 -15.58 -10.05 -20.52
N ALA A 303 -15.15 -10.91 -19.58
CA ALA A 303 -15.69 -12.23 -19.41
C ALA A 303 -16.85 -12.15 -18.41
#